data_ccd90a69040780200f5ba59bab04132c
#
_entry.id   ccd90a69040780200f5ba59bab04132c
#
_cell.length_a   1.000
_cell.length_b   1.000
_cell.length_c   1.000
_cell.angle_alpha   90.00
_cell.angle_beta   90.00
_cell.angle_gamma   90.00
#
_symmetry.space_group_name_H-M   'P 1'
#
loop_
_entity.id
_entity.type
_entity.pdbx_description
1 polymer ?
#
loop_
_entity_poly.entity_id
_entity_poly.type
_entity_poly.pdbx_seq_one_letter_code
_entity_poly.pdbx_strand_id
1 'polypeptide(L)'
;YKIDAEYFKLSLVSGEKEQFLANSRLGCMQIICPPNADFTDEKLQSWLRKVIEESLRRNAKSILPSRLASLSKQCGLPYSSVKINSSQGRWGSCSARKDINLSYYLVLLPSHLIDYVLLHELCHTREMNHSERFWVLLNQFTEGKALALRGELRKYRTEI
;
A
#
# COMPACT_ATOMS: atom_id res chain seq x y z
N TYR A 1 -17.33 -6.59 0.47
CA TYR A 1 -16.09 -5.81 0.39
C TYR A 1 -16.40 -4.36 0.08
N LYS A 2 -15.92 -3.47 0.94
CA LYS A 2 -15.97 -2.04 0.71
C LYS A 2 -14.63 -1.45 1.12
N ILE A 3 -13.98 -0.74 0.21
CA ILE A 3 -12.74 -0.03 0.48
C ILE A 3 -12.93 1.42 0.06
N ASP A 4 -12.66 2.34 0.98
CA ASP A 4 -12.74 3.78 0.75
C ASP A 4 -11.49 4.43 1.32
N ALA A 5 -10.37 4.22 0.64
CA ALA A 5 -9.09 4.82 0.99
C ALA A 5 -8.81 6.04 0.10
N GLU A 6 -7.84 6.84 0.47
CA GLU A 6 -7.48 8.05 -0.28
C GLU A 6 -7.10 7.74 -1.73
N TYR A 7 -6.33 6.67 -1.95
CA TYR A 7 -5.81 6.30 -3.27
C TYR A 7 -6.47 5.09 -3.89
N PHE A 8 -7.39 4.45 -3.20
CA PHE A 8 -8.08 3.27 -3.73
C PHE A 8 -9.49 3.17 -3.18
N LYS A 9 -10.46 3.03 -4.07
CA LYS A 9 -11.86 2.87 -3.74
C LYS A 9 -12.43 1.64 -4.41
N LEU A 10 -13.14 0.84 -3.64
CA LEU A 10 -13.84 -0.34 -4.11
C LEU A 10 -15.32 -0.18 -3.82
N SER A 11 -16.15 -0.44 -4.81
CA SER A 11 -17.60 -0.49 -4.63
C SER A 11 -18.18 -1.77 -5.24
N LEU A 12 -19.19 -2.30 -4.58
CA LEU A 12 -20.00 -3.40 -5.08
C LEU A 12 -21.37 -2.84 -5.46
N VAL A 13 -21.82 -3.12 -6.67
CA VAL A 13 -23.12 -2.66 -7.17
C VAL A 13 -23.93 -3.83 -7.67
N SER A 14 -25.25 -3.73 -7.56
CA SER A 14 -26.18 -4.72 -8.14
C SER A 14 -26.35 -4.48 -9.63
N GLY A 15 -26.38 -5.56 -10.39
CA GLY A 15 -26.59 -5.54 -11.83
C GLY A 15 -27.66 -6.56 -12.25
N GLU A 16 -28.12 -6.46 -13.47
CA GLU A 16 -29.15 -7.34 -14.01
C GLU A 16 -28.61 -8.61 -14.67
N LYS A 17 -27.29 -8.66 -14.91
CA LYS A 17 -26.63 -9.81 -15.53
C LYS A 17 -26.40 -10.93 -14.53
N GLU A 18 -26.40 -12.18 -14.99
CA GLU A 18 -26.17 -13.37 -14.17
C GLU A 18 -24.70 -13.58 -13.80
N GLN A 19 -23.79 -12.78 -14.35
CA GLN A 19 -22.35 -12.91 -14.14
C GLN A 19 -21.80 -11.72 -13.36
N PHE A 20 -20.75 -11.97 -12.57
CA PHE A 20 -19.97 -10.91 -11.96
C PHE A 20 -19.10 -10.21 -13.00
N LEU A 21 -19.11 -8.89 -12.97
CA LEU A 21 -18.28 -8.04 -13.82
C LEU A 21 -17.43 -7.13 -12.94
N ALA A 22 -16.18 -6.94 -13.31
CA ALA A 22 -15.27 -6.04 -12.61
C ALA A 22 -14.80 -4.95 -13.57
N ASN A 23 -15.02 -3.70 -13.17
CA ASN A 23 -14.49 -2.53 -13.87
C ASN A 23 -13.43 -1.88 -13.01
N SER A 24 -12.23 -1.74 -13.54
CA SER A 24 -11.11 -1.18 -12.80
C SER A 24 -10.54 0.03 -13.54
N ARG A 25 -10.40 1.12 -12.77
CA ARG A 25 -9.63 2.30 -13.17
C ARG A 25 -8.55 2.53 -12.14
N LEU A 26 -7.56 3.33 -12.46
CA LEU A 26 -6.55 3.72 -11.48
C LEU A 26 -7.23 4.39 -10.27
N GLY A 27 -7.03 3.81 -9.08
CA GLY A 27 -7.59 4.32 -7.83
C GLY A 27 -9.04 3.95 -7.57
N CYS A 28 -9.71 3.28 -8.51
CA CYS A 28 -11.13 2.95 -8.36
C CYS A 28 -11.46 1.59 -8.97
N MET A 29 -12.23 0.79 -8.24
CA MET A 29 -12.71 -0.50 -8.73
C MET A 29 -14.19 -0.65 -8.43
N GLN A 30 -14.94 -1.11 -9.42
CA GLN A 30 -16.36 -1.40 -9.28
C GLN A 30 -16.61 -2.86 -9.66
N ILE A 31 -17.28 -3.59 -8.79
CA ILE A 31 -17.71 -4.96 -9.05
C ILE A 31 -19.22 -4.98 -9.16
N ILE A 32 -19.73 -5.42 -10.31
CA ILE A 32 -21.15 -5.55 -10.58
C ILE A 32 -21.54 -6.96 -10.21
N CYS A 33 -22.49 -7.09 -9.26
CA CYS A 33 -22.92 -8.37 -8.72
C CYS A 33 -24.26 -8.80 -9.33
N PRO A 34 -24.47 -10.11 -9.60
CA PRO A 34 -25.78 -10.62 -9.98
C PRO A 34 -26.82 -10.39 -8.88
N PRO A 35 -28.13 -10.29 -9.20
CA PRO A 35 -29.17 -10.07 -8.18
C PRO A 35 -29.22 -11.13 -7.08
N ASN A 36 -28.86 -12.37 -7.40
CA ASN A 36 -28.90 -13.53 -6.51
C ASN A 36 -27.51 -13.98 -6.07
N ALA A 37 -26.56 -13.04 -5.92
CA ALA A 37 -25.19 -13.37 -5.52
C ALA A 37 -25.15 -13.99 -4.13
N ASP A 38 -24.48 -15.14 -3.99
CA ASP A 38 -24.23 -15.80 -2.71
C ASP A 38 -22.79 -15.45 -2.26
N PHE A 39 -22.69 -14.46 -1.36
CA PHE A 39 -21.41 -14.03 -0.82
C PHE A 39 -20.81 -14.99 0.21
N THR A 40 -21.52 -16.09 0.57
CA THR A 40 -20.97 -17.14 1.42
C THR A 40 -20.20 -18.20 0.63
N ASP A 41 -20.31 -18.20 -0.71
CA ASP A 41 -19.60 -19.14 -1.58
C ASP A 41 -18.08 -18.86 -1.54
N GLU A 42 -17.31 -19.88 -1.17
CA GLU A 42 -15.85 -19.79 -1.05
C GLU A 42 -15.16 -19.47 -2.39
N LYS A 43 -15.66 -20.04 -3.49
CA LYS A 43 -15.13 -19.78 -4.83
C LYS A 43 -15.32 -18.32 -5.22
N LEU A 44 -16.48 -17.76 -4.89
CA LEU A 44 -16.76 -16.35 -5.12
C LEU A 44 -15.85 -15.46 -4.29
N GLN A 45 -15.69 -15.76 -3.00
CA GLN A 45 -14.80 -15.01 -2.11
C GLN A 45 -13.37 -15.03 -2.60
N SER A 46 -12.89 -16.19 -3.06
CA SER A 46 -11.55 -16.34 -3.61
C SER A 46 -11.37 -15.51 -4.88
N TRP A 47 -12.35 -15.52 -5.78
CA TRP A 47 -12.32 -14.72 -7.00
C TRP A 47 -12.33 -13.21 -6.69
N LEU A 48 -13.21 -12.76 -5.78
CA LEU A 48 -13.29 -11.37 -5.37
C LEU A 48 -11.95 -10.88 -4.80
N ARG A 49 -11.35 -11.67 -3.91
CA ARG A 49 -10.06 -11.34 -3.31
C ARG A 49 -8.98 -11.18 -4.39
N LYS A 50 -8.91 -12.11 -5.31
CA LYS A 50 -7.92 -12.11 -6.39
C LYS A 50 -8.05 -10.88 -7.28
N VAL A 51 -9.27 -10.53 -7.66
CA VAL A 51 -9.55 -9.37 -8.51
C VAL A 51 -9.17 -8.07 -7.78
N ILE A 52 -9.52 -7.97 -6.50
CA ILE A 52 -9.18 -6.81 -5.66
C ILE A 52 -7.66 -6.68 -5.52
N GLU A 53 -6.96 -7.77 -5.23
CA GLU A 53 -5.51 -7.78 -5.07
C GLU A 53 -4.78 -7.38 -6.36
N GLU A 54 -5.25 -7.82 -7.51
CA GLU A 54 -4.68 -7.41 -8.80
C GLU A 54 -4.87 -5.91 -9.04
N SER A 55 -6.01 -5.36 -8.67
CA SER A 55 -6.27 -3.92 -8.77
C SER A 55 -5.38 -3.13 -7.82
N LEU A 56 -5.20 -3.59 -6.57
CA LEU A 56 -4.29 -2.98 -5.61
C LEU A 56 -2.86 -2.97 -6.14
N ARG A 57 -2.40 -4.10 -6.68
CA ARG A 57 -1.06 -4.22 -7.26
C ARG A 57 -0.84 -3.22 -8.39
N ARG A 58 -1.79 -3.09 -9.28
CA ARG A 58 -1.74 -2.17 -10.42
C ARG A 58 -1.64 -0.72 -9.94
N ASN A 59 -2.46 -0.35 -8.98
CA ASN A 59 -2.43 0.98 -8.37
C ASN A 59 -1.11 1.26 -7.66
N ALA A 60 -0.62 0.30 -6.88
CA ALA A 60 0.65 0.43 -6.17
C ALA A 60 1.82 0.64 -7.15
N LYS A 61 1.88 -0.15 -8.22
CA LYS A 61 2.92 0.00 -9.26
C LYS A 61 2.86 1.35 -9.98
N SER A 62 1.69 1.94 -10.08
CA SER A 62 1.52 3.26 -10.70
C SER A 62 1.93 4.41 -9.76
N ILE A 63 1.65 4.28 -8.47
CA ILE A 63 1.80 5.38 -7.50
C ILE A 63 3.12 5.32 -6.72
N LEU A 64 3.46 4.15 -6.17
CA LEU A 64 4.51 4.03 -5.16
C LEU A 64 5.93 4.25 -5.70
N PRO A 65 6.35 3.68 -6.84
CA PRO A 65 7.70 3.88 -7.31
C PRO A 65 8.04 5.33 -7.61
N SER A 66 7.16 6.08 -8.24
CA SER A 66 7.38 7.49 -8.54
C SER A 66 7.40 8.35 -7.27
N ARG A 67 6.54 8.03 -6.29
CA ARG A 67 6.51 8.73 -5.00
C ARG A 67 7.78 8.47 -4.19
N LEU A 68 8.27 7.23 -4.19
CA LEU A 68 9.53 6.87 -3.56
C LEU A 68 10.70 7.60 -4.21
N ALA A 69 10.76 7.65 -5.53
CA ALA A 69 11.81 8.37 -6.26
C ALA A 69 11.82 9.86 -5.91
N SER A 70 10.65 10.47 -5.82
CA SER A 70 10.52 11.88 -5.44
C SER A 70 11.04 12.14 -4.02
N LEU A 71 10.64 11.32 -3.05
CA LEU A 71 11.11 11.43 -1.66
C LEU A 71 12.60 11.17 -1.53
N SER A 72 13.12 10.16 -2.24
CA SER A 72 14.54 9.85 -2.29
C SER A 72 15.36 11.05 -2.74
N LYS A 73 14.91 11.71 -3.79
CA LYS A 73 15.56 12.92 -4.32
C LYS A 73 15.52 14.08 -3.32
N GLN A 74 14.37 14.32 -2.70
CA GLN A 74 14.18 15.39 -1.72
C GLN A 74 15.07 15.18 -0.50
N CYS A 75 15.23 13.96 -0.04
CA CYS A 75 15.95 13.62 1.19
C CYS A 75 17.44 13.33 0.94
N GLY A 76 17.86 13.16 -0.30
CA GLY A 76 19.23 12.76 -0.61
C GLY A 76 19.56 11.35 -0.15
N LEU A 77 18.60 10.45 -0.20
CA LEU A 77 18.72 9.05 0.22
C LEU A 77 18.54 8.11 -0.98
N PRO A 78 19.59 7.85 -1.76
CA PRO A 78 19.48 7.01 -2.95
C PRO A 78 19.24 5.54 -2.58
N TYR A 79 18.48 4.85 -3.43
CA TYR A 79 18.21 3.42 -3.32
C TYR A 79 18.54 2.73 -4.64
N SER A 80 18.72 1.40 -4.62
CA SER A 80 19.13 0.64 -5.81
C SER A 80 17.95 0.18 -6.65
N SER A 81 16.90 -0.32 -6.01
CA SER A 81 15.72 -0.81 -6.71
C SER A 81 14.49 -0.72 -5.82
N VAL A 82 13.31 -0.79 -6.44
CA VAL A 82 12.04 -0.90 -5.74
C VAL A 82 11.18 -1.98 -6.40
N LYS A 83 10.55 -2.81 -5.58
CA LYS A 83 9.62 -3.85 -6.02
C LYS A 83 8.34 -3.77 -5.21
N ILE A 84 7.23 -4.08 -5.86
CA ILE A 84 5.92 -4.17 -5.23
C ILE A 84 5.62 -5.64 -4.97
N ASN A 85 5.24 -5.97 -3.73
CA ASN A 85 4.90 -7.33 -3.33
C ASN A 85 3.51 -7.39 -2.66
N SER A 86 3.11 -8.59 -2.27
CA SER A 86 1.82 -8.88 -1.65
C SER A 86 1.92 -9.14 -0.14
N SER A 87 2.98 -8.66 0.50
CA SER A 87 3.21 -8.91 1.92
C SER A 87 2.09 -8.34 2.78
N GLN A 88 1.57 -9.14 3.70
CA GLN A 88 0.57 -8.74 4.68
C GLN A 88 1.17 -8.46 6.05
N GLY A 89 2.36 -9.00 6.34
CA GLY A 89 3.03 -8.80 7.62
C GLY A 89 3.91 -7.56 7.70
N ARG A 90 4.19 -6.93 6.57
CA ARG A 90 5.07 -5.75 6.47
C ARG A 90 4.56 -4.79 5.43
N TRP A 91 4.63 -3.51 5.75
CA TRP A 91 4.35 -2.45 4.78
C TRP A 91 5.49 -2.29 3.77
N GLY A 92 6.73 -2.48 4.22
CA GLY A 92 7.91 -2.37 3.39
C GLY A 92 9.14 -2.99 4.05
N SER A 93 10.22 -3.06 3.28
CA SER A 93 11.52 -3.50 3.75
C SER A 93 12.63 -2.87 2.91
N CYS A 94 13.84 -2.83 3.46
CA CYS A 94 15.03 -2.37 2.76
C CYS A 94 16.20 -3.31 3.06
N SER A 95 16.86 -3.82 2.03
CA SER A 95 18.02 -4.69 2.19
C SER A 95 19.30 -3.87 2.38
N ALA A 96 20.38 -4.56 2.77
CA ALA A 96 21.71 -3.96 2.86
C ALA A 96 22.23 -3.45 1.51
N ARG A 97 21.70 -3.97 0.41
CA ARG A 97 22.01 -3.52 -0.96
C ARG A 97 21.16 -2.33 -1.40
N LYS A 98 20.34 -1.79 -0.52
CA LYS A 98 19.42 -0.69 -0.79
C LYS A 98 18.30 -1.06 -1.77
N ASP A 99 17.91 -2.32 -1.78
CA ASP A 99 16.73 -2.79 -2.50
C ASP A 99 15.51 -2.65 -1.60
N ILE A 100 14.53 -1.89 -2.05
CA ILE A 100 13.32 -1.58 -1.30
C ILE A 100 12.16 -2.41 -1.84
N ASN A 101 11.45 -3.09 -0.94
CA ASN A 101 10.21 -3.78 -1.25
C ASN A 101 9.06 -3.06 -0.56
N LEU A 102 7.98 -2.85 -1.29
CA LEU A 102 6.79 -2.17 -0.80
C LEU A 102 5.57 -3.05 -1.01
N SER A 103 4.75 -3.21 0.01
CA SER A 103 3.48 -3.92 -0.11
C SER A 103 2.48 -3.10 -0.91
N TYR A 104 1.74 -3.74 -1.82
CA TYR A 104 0.67 -3.03 -2.51
C TYR A 104 -0.46 -2.58 -1.58
N TYR A 105 -0.57 -3.15 -0.39
CA TYR A 105 -1.53 -2.70 0.63
C TYR A 105 -1.26 -1.28 1.13
N LEU A 106 -0.08 -0.72 0.85
CA LEU A 106 0.23 0.68 1.17
C LEU A 106 -0.78 1.66 0.58
N VAL A 107 -1.37 1.35 -0.58
CA VAL A 107 -2.36 2.24 -1.20
C VAL A 107 -3.66 2.37 -0.40
N LEU A 108 -3.85 1.53 0.62
CA LEU A 108 -4.97 1.62 1.55
C LEU A 108 -4.73 2.64 2.66
N LEU A 109 -3.51 3.12 2.83
CA LEU A 109 -3.15 4.09 3.85
C LEU A 109 -3.44 5.52 3.40
N PRO A 110 -3.68 6.43 4.36
CA PRO A 110 -3.65 7.87 4.08
C PRO A 110 -2.28 8.30 3.55
N SER A 111 -2.26 9.37 2.78
CA SER A 111 -1.06 9.90 2.12
C SER A 111 0.12 10.10 3.07
N HIS A 112 -0.12 10.68 4.23
CA HIS A 112 0.94 10.97 5.20
C HIS A 112 1.57 9.71 5.79
N LEU A 113 0.81 8.61 5.90
CA LEU A 113 1.32 7.33 6.37
C LEU A 113 2.05 6.56 5.27
N ILE A 114 1.61 6.69 4.02
CA ILE A 114 2.36 6.19 2.87
C ILE A 114 3.75 6.84 2.89
N ASP A 115 3.82 8.15 2.97
CA ASP A 115 5.09 8.88 3.01
C ASP A 115 5.95 8.46 4.19
N TYR A 116 5.35 8.26 5.36
CA TYR A 116 6.08 7.78 6.53
C TYR A 116 6.76 6.42 6.25
N VAL A 117 6.05 5.46 5.67
CA VAL A 117 6.61 4.15 5.35
C VAL A 117 7.73 4.28 4.31
N LEU A 118 7.53 5.07 3.27
CA LEU A 118 8.56 5.28 2.25
C LEU A 118 9.81 5.93 2.84
N LEU A 119 9.65 6.94 3.70
CA LEU A 119 10.76 7.60 4.39
C LEU A 119 11.46 6.64 5.35
N HIS A 120 10.70 5.78 6.05
CA HIS A 120 11.25 4.76 6.94
C HIS A 120 12.21 3.83 6.18
N GLU A 121 11.76 3.32 5.03
CA GLU A 121 12.61 2.44 4.21
C GLU A 121 13.78 3.18 3.58
N LEU A 122 13.60 4.42 3.15
CA LEU A 122 14.71 5.24 2.64
C LEU A 122 15.76 5.51 3.71
N CYS A 123 15.36 5.74 4.95
CA CYS A 123 16.30 5.92 6.06
C CYS A 123 17.16 4.67 6.29
N HIS A 124 16.62 3.47 6.04
CA HIS A 124 17.37 2.23 6.12
C HIS A 124 18.47 2.11 5.05
N THR A 125 18.45 2.90 4.00
CA THR A 125 19.57 2.94 3.05
C THR A 125 20.83 3.50 3.67
N ARG A 126 20.72 4.27 4.75
CA ARG A 126 21.83 4.87 5.50
C ARG A 126 22.01 4.25 6.86
N GLU A 127 20.92 3.99 7.59
CA GLU A 127 20.94 3.41 8.93
C GLU A 127 20.11 2.12 8.95
N MET A 128 20.79 0.97 8.80
CA MET A 128 20.11 -0.32 8.65
C MET A 128 19.34 -0.75 9.91
N ASN A 129 19.85 -0.40 11.09
CA ASN A 129 19.26 -0.77 12.37
C ASN A 129 18.35 0.35 12.89
N HIS A 130 17.35 -0.01 13.68
CA HIS A 130 16.49 0.95 14.39
C HIS A 130 17.21 1.53 15.61
N SER A 131 18.44 2.01 15.42
CA SER A 131 19.24 2.67 16.44
C SER A 131 18.79 4.12 16.64
N GLU A 132 19.38 4.81 17.61
CA GLU A 132 19.13 6.23 17.82
C GLU A 132 19.39 7.05 16.55
N ARG A 133 20.45 6.72 15.81
CA ARG A 133 20.79 7.39 14.54
C ARG A 133 19.67 7.27 13.49
N PHE A 134 19.04 6.10 13.41
CA PHE A 134 17.90 5.90 12.52
C PHE A 134 16.75 6.84 12.88
N TRP A 135 16.39 6.90 14.15
CA TRP A 135 15.28 7.75 14.61
C TRP A 135 15.57 9.24 14.46
N VAL A 136 16.81 9.65 14.70
CA VAL A 136 17.25 11.03 14.45
C VAL A 136 17.11 11.37 12.97
N LEU A 137 17.56 10.47 12.08
CA LEU A 137 17.44 10.67 10.64
C LEU A 137 15.98 10.74 10.19
N LEU A 138 15.14 9.81 10.64
CA LEU A 138 13.72 9.79 10.27
C LEU A 138 12.99 11.02 10.81
N ASN A 139 13.30 11.47 12.01
CA ASN A 139 12.74 12.71 12.56
C ASN A 139 13.11 13.95 11.76
N GLN A 140 14.28 13.97 11.13
CA GLN A 140 14.68 15.05 10.22
C GLN A 140 13.69 15.24 9.07
N PHE A 141 13.16 14.14 8.54
CA PHE A 141 12.24 14.14 7.38
C PHE A 141 10.76 14.11 7.76
N THR A 142 10.45 13.97 9.04
CA THR A 142 9.08 13.92 9.56
C THR A 142 8.77 15.05 10.54
N GLU A 143 9.61 16.08 10.59
CA GLU A 143 9.46 17.22 11.50
C GLU A 143 9.35 16.82 12.98
N GLY A 144 10.12 15.79 13.39
CA GLY A 144 10.11 15.26 14.74
C GLY A 144 8.94 14.34 15.07
N LYS A 145 8.13 13.97 14.09
CA LYS A 145 6.89 13.21 14.29
C LYS A 145 7.02 11.70 14.05
N ALA A 146 8.24 11.16 13.94
CA ALA A 146 8.43 9.76 13.57
C ALA A 146 7.70 8.78 14.50
N LEU A 147 7.80 8.95 15.82
CA LEU A 147 7.14 8.06 16.78
C LEU A 147 5.61 8.22 16.76
N ALA A 148 5.12 9.44 16.59
CA ALA A 148 3.69 9.70 16.49
C ALA A 148 3.10 9.03 15.23
N LEU A 149 3.78 9.12 14.09
CA LEU A 149 3.37 8.48 12.84
C LEU A 149 3.44 6.95 12.94
N ARG A 150 4.46 6.42 13.60
CA ARG A 150 4.54 4.99 13.89
C ARG A 150 3.34 4.50 14.71
N GLY A 151 2.95 5.27 15.73
CA GLY A 151 1.79 4.95 16.55
C GLY A 151 0.49 4.99 15.76
N GLU A 152 0.34 5.95 14.87
CA GLU A 152 -0.81 6.06 13.99
C GLU A 152 -0.86 4.90 12.99
N LEU A 153 0.27 4.52 12.39
CA LEU A 153 0.36 3.42 11.45
C LEU A 153 -0.09 2.09 12.07
N ARG A 154 0.17 1.86 13.35
CA ARG A 154 -0.24 0.64 14.06
C ARG A 154 -1.74 0.41 14.11
N LYS A 155 -2.54 1.43 13.86
CA LYS A 155 -4.00 1.33 13.80
C LYS A 155 -4.49 0.74 12.48
N TYR A 156 -3.63 0.61 11.48
CA TYR A 156 -3.95 0.09 10.16
C TYR A 156 -3.41 -1.32 9.98
N ARG A 157 -4.07 -2.11 9.14
CA ARG A 157 -3.70 -3.48 8.83
C ARG A 157 -3.67 -3.70 7.32
N THR A 158 -2.87 -4.69 6.90
CA THR A 158 -2.78 -5.12 5.50
C THR A 158 -3.89 -6.12 5.18
N GLU A 159 -5.13 -5.77 5.46
CA GLU A 159 -6.30 -6.64 5.25
C GLU A 159 -7.34 -5.97 4.37
N ILE A 160 -8.05 -6.77 3.62
CA ILE A 160 -9.19 -6.38 2.81
C ILE A 160 -10.43 -7.17 3.19
#